data_af99069c46c69008bc9607b496ee42e0
#
_entry.id   af99069c46c69008bc9607b496ee42e0
#
_cell.length_a   1.000
_cell.length_b   1.000
_cell.length_c   1.000
_cell.angle_alpha   90.00
_cell.angle_beta   90.00
_cell.angle_gamma   90.00
#
_symmetry.space_group_name_H-M   'P 1'
#
loop_
_entity.id
_entity.type
_entity.pdbx_description
1 polymer ?
#
loop_
_entity_poly.entity_id
_entity_poly.type
_entity_poly.pdbx_seq_one_letter_code
_entity_poly.pdbx_strand_id
1 'polypeptide(L)'
;LLSLSSLPQFLSAQDDKKPDINSFRARGDAIKVGDECFRLTTAINWQGGSVWHKEPISLNAPFEMELNLMLGCKDVEGADGMVFVFHTEDDYTGYRGEGIGFGGLVPSLGIEIDTWQNFHLSDPYYDHIAVMYNGNVDHAYSMAGPVKVKSNTGNVEDCQLHNFKLKWNPATKLLEVFMDGQRRIALKENIVKNIFNNDPKVYWGVTAATGGSNNRHEICFEKLEFEIVEPKEFDNKTTKKILSGDAVALEKIQFNSGKTDLLPLSKKELDKLVKLLEENPEMNVDIIGHTDSLGDEKTNKILSEKRADAVADYLAEKGISRKRIKSKGYGESYPLASNATSAGRSKNRRIEIIVSRPIP
;
A
#
# COMPACT_ATOMS: atom_id res chain seq x y z
N LEU A 1 25.54 31.42 -22.85
CA LEU A 1 25.02 30.03 -22.94
C LEU A 1 24.50 29.64 -21.58
N LEU A 2 23.20 29.90 -21.34
CA LEU A 2 22.47 29.52 -20.15
C LEU A 2 21.93 28.11 -20.37
N SER A 3 22.34 27.19 -19.50
CA SER A 3 21.78 25.83 -19.43
C SER A 3 20.37 25.87 -18.85
N LEU A 4 19.39 25.54 -19.67
CA LEU A 4 18.02 25.27 -19.25
C LEU A 4 18.03 23.96 -18.42
N SER A 5 17.89 24.08 -17.11
CA SER A 5 17.58 22.97 -16.23
C SER A 5 16.14 22.51 -16.54
N SER A 6 15.98 21.28 -16.99
CA SER A 6 14.71 20.62 -17.19
C SER A 6 13.98 20.52 -15.84
N LEU A 7 12.90 21.27 -15.71
CA LEU A 7 11.89 21.06 -14.68
C LEU A 7 11.30 19.66 -14.87
N PRO A 8 11.05 18.90 -13.80
CA PRO A 8 10.34 17.64 -13.93
C PRO A 8 8.97 17.93 -14.54
N GLN A 9 8.66 17.27 -15.64
CA GLN A 9 7.32 17.28 -16.21
C GLN A 9 6.39 16.64 -15.19
N PHE A 10 5.59 17.47 -14.53
CA PHE A 10 4.38 17.01 -13.87
C PHE A 10 3.56 16.29 -14.95
N LEU A 11 3.33 15.01 -14.78
CA LEU A 11 2.35 14.28 -15.57
C LEU A 11 1.02 15.00 -15.38
N SER A 12 0.59 15.65 -16.48
CA SER A 12 -0.64 16.39 -16.58
C SER A 12 -1.82 15.54 -16.19
N ALA A 13 -2.75 16.16 -15.46
CA ALA A 13 -4.17 15.83 -15.40
C ALA A 13 -4.47 14.33 -15.67
N GLN A 14 -4.42 13.50 -14.64
CA GLN A 14 -5.30 12.36 -14.63
C GLN A 14 -6.73 12.92 -14.66
N ASP A 15 -7.48 12.55 -15.70
CA ASP A 15 -8.92 12.70 -15.72
C ASP A 15 -9.50 12.37 -14.34
N ASP A 16 -10.68 12.92 -13.97
CA ASP A 16 -11.44 12.71 -12.73
C ASP A 16 -11.76 11.23 -12.43
N LYS A 17 -10.79 10.36 -12.57
CA LYS A 17 -10.90 8.92 -12.39
C LYS A 17 -10.71 8.63 -10.91
N LYS A 18 -11.77 8.15 -10.27
CA LYS A 18 -11.72 7.69 -8.87
C LYS A 18 -10.58 6.69 -8.64
N PRO A 19 -9.99 6.70 -7.44
CA PRO A 19 -8.88 5.80 -7.10
C PRO A 19 -9.22 4.32 -7.31
N ASP A 20 -8.28 3.55 -7.86
CA ASP A 20 -8.46 2.10 -8.02
C ASP A 20 -8.42 1.41 -6.65
N ILE A 21 -9.56 0.96 -6.18
CA ILE A 21 -9.70 0.25 -4.90
C ILE A 21 -8.86 -1.03 -4.85
N ASN A 22 -8.49 -1.61 -6.01
CA ASN A 22 -7.63 -2.78 -6.06
C ASN A 22 -6.16 -2.44 -5.77
N SER A 23 -5.78 -1.16 -5.72
CA SER A 23 -4.47 -0.69 -5.24
C SER A 23 -4.30 -0.85 -3.73
N PHE A 24 -5.34 -1.27 -3.03
CA PHE A 24 -5.36 -1.42 -1.58
C PHE A 24 -5.44 -2.87 -1.14
N ARG A 25 -5.01 -3.09 0.11
CA ARG A 25 -5.06 -4.37 0.82
C ARG A 25 -5.76 -4.19 2.16
N ALA A 26 -6.87 -4.91 2.35
CA ALA A 26 -7.58 -4.95 3.62
C ALA A 26 -6.94 -5.96 4.58
N ARG A 27 -6.94 -5.67 5.89
CA ARG A 27 -6.44 -6.50 6.97
C ARG A 27 -7.37 -6.49 8.17
N GLY A 28 -7.22 -7.51 9.03
CA GLY A 28 -8.07 -7.67 10.20
C GLY A 28 -9.53 -7.85 9.81
N ASP A 29 -10.41 -7.09 10.47
CA ASP A 29 -11.86 -7.12 10.24
C ASP A 29 -12.30 -6.28 9.02
N ALA A 30 -11.35 -5.60 8.34
CA ALA A 30 -11.65 -4.76 7.19
C ALA A 30 -12.11 -5.56 5.96
N ILE A 31 -13.17 -5.09 5.32
CA ILE A 31 -13.73 -5.68 4.10
C ILE A 31 -14.00 -4.61 3.05
N LYS A 32 -13.91 -4.99 1.78
CA LYS A 32 -14.33 -4.15 0.66
C LYS A 32 -15.86 -4.04 0.61
N VAL A 33 -16.37 -2.81 0.44
CA VAL A 33 -17.80 -2.51 0.33
C VAL A 33 -18.05 -1.71 -0.95
N GLY A 34 -18.69 -2.32 -1.93
CA GLY A 34 -18.87 -1.70 -3.25
C GLY A 34 -17.53 -1.54 -4.00
N ASP A 35 -17.47 -0.57 -4.90
CA ASP A 35 -16.33 -0.38 -5.79
C ASP A 35 -15.36 0.72 -5.34
N GLU A 36 -15.67 1.46 -4.27
CA GLU A 36 -14.93 2.65 -3.87
C GLU A 36 -14.62 2.71 -2.36
N CYS A 37 -15.20 1.81 -1.56
CA CYS A 37 -15.19 1.90 -0.11
C CYS A 37 -14.66 0.64 0.57
N PHE A 38 -14.17 0.83 1.79
CA PHE A 38 -13.89 -0.24 2.74
C PHE A 38 -14.61 0.03 4.05
N ARG A 39 -15.18 -1.02 4.64
CA ARG A 39 -15.60 -1.04 6.03
C ARG A 39 -14.44 -1.58 6.86
N LEU A 40 -13.95 -0.79 7.82
CA LEU A 40 -12.84 -1.15 8.68
C LEU A 40 -13.33 -1.92 9.89
N THR A 41 -14.43 -1.48 10.52
CA THR A 41 -15.11 -2.18 11.62
C THR A 41 -16.63 -2.16 11.42
N THR A 42 -17.31 -3.10 12.02
CA THR A 42 -18.76 -3.05 12.22
C THR A 42 -19.03 -2.55 13.64
N ALA A 43 -20.31 -2.28 13.98
CA ALA A 43 -20.68 -1.90 15.35
C ALA A 43 -20.67 -3.11 16.30
N ILE A 44 -19.51 -3.77 16.41
CA ILE A 44 -19.23 -4.92 17.29
C ILE A 44 -17.98 -4.61 18.11
N ASN A 45 -17.95 -5.02 19.37
CA ASN A 45 -16.82 -4.81 20.27
C ASN A 45 -15.57 -5.58 19.82
N TRP A 46 -14.40 -5.04 20.14
CA TRP A 46 -13.09 -5.67 19.95
C TRP A 46 -12.72 -6.03 18.52
N GLN A 47 -13.21 -5.24 17.56
CA GLN A 47 -12.77 -5.30 16.19
C GLN A 47 -11.55 -4.41 15.93
N GLY A 48 -10.78 -4.75 14.89
CA GLY A 48 -9.69 -3.93 14.39
C GLY A 48 -9.46 -4.24 12.93
N GLY A 49 -9.60 -3.24 12.08
CA GLY A 49 -9.39 -3.34 10.65
C GLY A 49 -8.49 -2.25 10.10
N SER A 50 -7.77 -2.57 9.05
CA SER A 50 -6.95 -1.60 8.35
C SER A 50 -6.97 -1.82 6.85
N VAL A 51 -6.69 -0.75 6.11
CA VAL A 51 -6.56 -0.76 4.66
C VAL A 51 -5.28 -0.02 4.30
N TRP A 52 -4.41 -0.68 3.53
CA TRP A 52 -3.11 -0.16 3.16
C TRP A 52 -2.96 -0.06 1.65
N HIS A 53 -2.42 1.05 1.16
CA HIS A 53 -1.97 1.17 -0.22
C HIS A 53 -0.81 0.20 -0.46
N LYS A 54 -0.86 -0.55 -1.57
CA LYS A 54 0.12 -1.63 -1.86
C LYS A 54 1.51 -1.12 -2.23
N GLU A 55 1.58 0.09 -2.77
CA GLU A 55 2.83 0.71 -3.20
C GLU A 55 3.19 1.85 -2.24
N PRO A 56 4.48 2.00 -1.89
CA PRO A 56 4.92 3.11 -1.05
C PRO A 56 4.91 4.42 -1.81
N ILE A 57 4.78 5.52 -1.08
CA ILE A 57 4.87 6.89 -1.58
C ILE A 57 6.14 7.58 -1.09
N SER A 58 6.49 8.69 -1.73
CA SER A 58 7.65 9.51 -1.36
C SER A 58 7.22 10.74 -0.57
N LEU A 59 7.67 10.87 0.66
CA LEU A 59 7.51 12.11 1.44
C LEU A 59 8.42 13.27 0.94
N ASN A 60 9.30 13.02 -0.03
CA ASN A 60 10.03 14.10 -0.73
C ASN A 60 9.20 14.73 -1.86
N ALA A 61 8.05 14.14 -2.22
CA ALA A 61 7.08 14.70 -3.14
C ALA A 61 5.87 15.26 -2.37
N PRO A 62 5.19 16.28 -2.90
CA PRO A 62 3.92 16.74 -2.33
C PRO A 62 2.83 15.71 -2.56
N PHE A 63 1.84 15.69 -1.68
CA PHE A 63 0.62 14.92 -1.89
C PHE A 63 -0.63 15.65 -1.44
N GLU A 64 -1.75 15.28 -2.04
CA GLU A 64 -3.10 15.60 -1.60
C GLU A 64 -3.94 14.33 -1.61
N MET A 65 -4.55 14.00 -0.48
CA MET A 65 -5.39 12.83 -0.31
C MET A 65 -6.74 13.26 0.28
N GLU A 66 -7.82 12.81 -0.34
CA GLU A 66 -9.18 13.15 0.07
C GLU A 66 -10.02 11.89 0.15
N LEU A 67 -10.62 11.69 1.32
CA LEU A 67 -11.44 10.53 1.66
C LEU A 67 -12.74 11.00 2.30
N ASN A 68 -13.81 10.23 2.11
CA ASN A 68 -15.01 10.36 2.92
C ASN A 68 -15.01 9.29 4.02
N LEU A 69 -15.17 9.73 5.26
CA LEU A 69 -15.13 8.91 6.46
C LEU A 69 -16.52 8.78 7.06
N MET A 70 -16.94 7.57 7.42
CA MET A 70 -18.08 7.29 8.29
C MET A 70 -17.54 6.86 9.64
N LEU A 71 -17.80 7.64 10.68
CA LEU A 71 -17.34 7.37 12.05
C LEU A 71 -18.43 6.76 12.93
N GLY A 72 -19.58 6.45 12.36
CA GLY A 72 -20.67 5.76 13.03
C GLY A 72 -21.92 6.58 13.26
N CYS A 73 -22.80 6.01 14.09
CA CYS A 73 -24.13 6.57 14.36
C CYS A 73 -24.43 6.62 15.87
N LYS A 74 -23.46 6.27 16.71
CA LYS A 74 -23.62 6.26 18.16
C LYS A 74 -22.69 7.34 18.73
N ASP A 75 -23.25 8.43 19.20
CA ASP A 75 -22.50 9.56 19.75
C ASP A 75 -21.89 9.23 21.13
N VAL A 76 -22.73 8.94 22.12
CA VAL A 76 -22.28 8.74 23.52
C VAL A 76 -21.68 7.36 23.78
N GLU A 77 -22.10 6.36 23.03
CA GLU A 77 -21.67 4.96 23.19
C GLU A 77 -20.80 4.47 22.03
N GLY A 78 -20.45 5.37 21.11
CA GLY A 78 -19.58 5.07 19.98
C GLY A 78 -18.11 5.03 20.39
N ALA A 79 -17.29 4.28 19.70
CA ALA A 79 -15.85 4.15 19.92
C ALA A 79 -15.18 3.34 18.80
N ASP A 80 -13.84 3.32 18.67
CA ASP A 80 -12.91 4.26 19.30
C ASP A 80 -12.56 5.39 18.31
N GLY A 81 -12.50 5.09 17.00
CA GLY A 81 -12.18 6.07 15.96
C GLY A 81 -11.38 5.48 14.80
N MET A 82 -10.69 6.36 14.06
CA MET A 82 -9.84 6.02 12.92
C MET A 82 -8.51 6.77 12.99
N VAL A 83 -7.45 6.16 12.42
CA VAL A 83 -6.17 6.83 12.21
C VAL A 83 -5.74 6.70 10.75
N PHE A 84 -5.45 7.82 10.10
CA PHE A 84 -4.72 7.83 8.84
C PHE A 84 -3.23 7.71 9.16
N VAL A 85 -2.57 6.68 8.61
CA VAL A 85 -1.24 6.27 9.05
C VAL A 85 -0.24 6.28 7.90
N PHE A 86 0.98 6.80 8.19
CA PHE A 86 2.18 6.54 7.41
C PHE A 86 3.11 5.61 8.22
N HIS A 87 3.62 4.56 7.56
CA HIS A 87 4.50 3.58 8.17
C HIS A 87 5.52 3.02 7.15
N THR A 88 6.59 2.43 7.61
CA THR A 88 7.61 1.82 6.74
C THR A 88 7.22 0.44 6.18
N GLU A 89 6.17 -0.17 6.70
CA GLU A 89 5.65 -1.48 6.26
C GLU A 89 4.16 -1.38 5.89
N ASP A 90 3.69 -2.25 4.98
CA ASP A 90 2.34 -2.21 4.39
C ASP A 90 1.38 -3.29 4.94
N ASP A 91 1.74 -3.97 6.01
CA ASP A 91 1.02 -5.15 6.49
C ASP A 91 0.90 -5.19 8.00
N TYR A 92 0.42 -4.10 8.59
CA TYR A 92 0.33 -4.02 10.04
C TYR A 92 -1.07 -3.60 10.50
N THR A 93 -1.47 -4.14 11.65
CA THR A 93 -2.63 -3.66 12.44
C THR A 93 -2.14 -3.48 13.86
N GLY A 94 -2.20 -2.26 14.37
CA GLY A 94 -1.82 -1.92 15.73
C GLY A 94 -2.80 -2.45 16.78
N TYR A 95 -2.68 -1.98 18.02
CA TYR A 95 -3.55 -2.41 19.11
C TYR A 95 -5.00 -1.99 18.89
N ARG A 96 -5.94 -2.86 19.26
CA ARG A 96 -7.39 -2.60 19.23
C ARG A 96 -7.80 -1.69 20.42
N GLY A 97 -9.08 -1.30 20.44
CA GLY A 97 -9.61 -0.40 21.46
C GLY A 97 -8.93 0.95 21.37
N GLU A 98 -8.54 1.51 22.49
CA GLU A 98 -7.87 2.82 22.60
C GLU A 98 -6.63 3.00 21.72
N GLY A 99 -6.05 1.91 21.21
CA GLY A 99 -4.95 1.95 20.26
C GLY A 99 -5.37 2.28 18.82
N ILE A 100 -6.65 2.24 18.49
CA ILE A 100 -7.31 2.56 17.22
C ILE A 100 -6.60 1.91 16.00
N GLY A 101 -5.96 0.74 16.21
CA GLY A 101 -5.15 0.07 15.21
C GLY A 101 -3.84 0.78 14.86
N PHE A 102 -3.49 1.88 15.51
CA PHE A 102 -2.25 2.64 15.37
C PHE A 102 -1.25 2.35 16.49
N GLY A 103 -1.74 2.11 17.71
CA GLY A 103 -0.91 1.86 18.88
C GLY A 103 0.17 0.81 18.65
N GLY A 104 1.42 1.16 18.97
CA GLY A 104 2.58 0.28 18.83
C GLY A 104 3.25 0.24 17.46
N LEU A 105 2.79 1.00 16.45
CA LEU A 105 3.44 1.12 15.13
C LEU A 105 4.69 2.01 15.18
N VAL A 106 5.87 1.48 14.92
CA VAL A 106 7.15 2.22 14.98
C VAL A 106 8.05 1.83 13.80
N PRO A 107 8.59 2.80 13.03
CA PRO A 107 8.30 4.24 13.04
C PRO A 107 7.00 4.56 12.31
N SER A 108 6.22 5.51 12.80
CA SER A 108 4.96 5.88 12.20
C SER A 108 4.56 7.33 12.46
N LEU A 109 3.72 7.88 11.57
CA LEU A 109 2.97 9.12 11.77
C LEU A 109 1.50 8.80 11.62
N GLY A 110 0.68 9.14 12.62
CA GLY A 110 -0.77 8.98 12.62
C GLY A 110 -1.48 10.33 12.65
N ILE A 111 -2.53 10.46 11.84
CA ILE A 111 -3.51 11.52 11.98
C ILE A 111 -4.76 10.85 12.54
N GLU A 112 -4.95 11.00 13.81
CA GLU A 112 -5.99 10.38 14.59
C GLU A 112 -7.27 11.19 14.56
N ILE A 113 -8.39 10.50 14.45
CA ILE A 113 -9.75 11.02 14.63
C ILE A 113 -10.36 10.11 15.69
N ASP A 114 -10.35 10.59 16.93
CA ASP A 114 -10.82 9.86 18.09
C ASP A 114 -12.19 10.37 18.52
N THR A 115 -13.12 9.44 18.75
CA THR A 115 -14.51 9.68 19.13
C THR A 115 -14.82 9.20 20.55
N TRP A 116 -13.81 8.62 21.24
CA TRP A 116 -13.98 8.10 22.61
C TRP A 116 -12.98 8.74 23.58
N GLN A 117 -13.45 9.13 24.75
CA GLN A 117 -12.59 9.72 25.78
C GLN A 117 -11.87 8.69 26.65
N ASN A 118 -10.56 8.57 26.54
CA ASN A 118 -9.67 7.82 27.42
C ASN A 118 -8.93 8.77 28.37
N PHE A 119 -9.44 9.00 29.55
CA PHE A 119 -8.90 9.99 30.52
C PHE A 119 -7.40 9.81 30.81
N HIS A 120 -6.92 8.57 30.84
CA HIS A 120 -5.51 8.26 31.11
C HIS A 120 -4.58 8.52 29.91
N LEU A 121 -5.15 8.74 28.72
CA LEU A 121 -4.43 9.12 27.50
C LEU A 121 -4.48 10.63 27.21
N SER A 122 -4.93 11.41 28.20
CA SER A 122 -5.02 12.87 28.08
C SER A 122 -6.02 13.37 27.05
N ASP A 123 -7.07 12.57 26.74
CA ASP A 123 -8.08 12.90 25.75
C ASP A 123 -9.01 14.01 26.24
N PRO A 124 -9.40 14.92 25.35
CA PRO A 124 -10.46 15.88 25.63
C PRO A 124 -11.83 15.18 25.65
N TYR A 125 -12.84 15.86 26.17
CA TYR A 125 -14.21 15.36 26.27
C TYR A 125 -15.03 15.45 24.96
N TYR A 126 -14.41 15.82 23.85
CA TYR A 126 -15.03 16.01 22.54
C TYR A 126 -14.28 15.22 21.48
N ASP A 127 -14.97 14.83 20.40
CA ASP A 127 -14.33 14.21 19.26
C ASP A 127 -13.23 15.10 18.71
N HIS A 128 -12.06 14.54 18.51
CA HIS A 128 -10.89 15.32 18.23
C HIS A 128 -10.02 14.75 17.12
N ILE A 129 -9.17 15.65 16.60
CA ILE A 129 -8.10 15.29 15.66
C ILE A 129 -6.77 15.62 16.33
N ALA A 130 -5.82 14.68 16.25
CA ALA A 130 -4.45 14.89 16.67
C ALA A 130 -3.47 14.33 15.66
N VAL A 131 -2.24 14.84 15.67
CA VAL A 131 -1.11 14.24 14.95
C VAL A 131 -0.22 13.55 15.97
N MET A 132 -0.15 12.23 15.84
CA MET A 132 0.57 11.32 16.72
C MET A 132 1.77 10.72 15.99
N TYR A 133 2.73 10.12 16.70
CA TYR A 133 3.88 9.48 16.10
C TYR A 133 4.35 8.24 16.87
N ASN A 134 5.01 7.33 16.16
CA ASN A 134 5.59 6.11 16.72
C ASN A 134 4.61 5.26 17.52
N GLY A 135 3.35 5.19 17.07
CA GLY A 135 2.33 4.37 17.73
C GLY A 135 1.99 4.81 19.15
N ASN A 136 2.37 6.02 19.55
CA ASN A 136 1.97 6.58 20.82
C ASN A 136 0.58 7.24 20.67
N VAL A 137 -0.34 6.85 21.52
CA VAL A 137 -1.73 7.34 21.54
C VAL A 137 -2.03 8.26 22.73
N ASP A 138 -1.05 8.57 23.58
CA ASP A 138 -1.20 9.55 24.67
C ASP A 138 -1.03 10.99 24.14
N HIS A 139 -2.09 11.77 24.22
CA HIS A 139 -2.15 13.15 23.71
C HIS A 139 -1.22 14.13 24.42
N ALA A 140 -0.69 13.78 25.59
CA ALA A 140 0.39 14.55 26.22
C ALA A 140 1.65 14.62 25.35
N TYR A 141 1.80 13.70 24.38
CA TYR A 141 2.93 13.60 23.46
C TYR A 141 2.55 13.86 22.00
N SER A 142 1.36 14.39 21.72
CA SER A 142 0.95 14.72 20.35
C SER A 142 1.88 15.76 19.71
N MET A 143 2.12 15.62 18.42
CA MET A 143 2.88 16.62 17.65
C MET A 143 2.05 17.88 17.35
N ALA A 144 0.73 17.73 17.23
CA ALA A 144 -0.24 18.79 17.06
C ALA A 144 -1.62 18.31 17.45
N GLY A 145 -2.45 19.17 18.00
CA GLY A 145 -3.72 18.83 18.61
C GLY A 145 -3.54 18.40 20.08
N PRO A 146 -4.57 17.75 20.68
CA PRO A 146 -5.90 17.52 20.11
C PRO A 146 -6.72 18.79 19.89
N VAL A 147 -7.44 18.84 18.78
CA VAL A 147 -8.39 19.91 18.46
C VAL A 147 -9.74 19.33 18.10
N LYS A 148 -10.84 20.04 18.35
CA LYS A 148 -12.17 19.58 17.97
C LYS A 148 -12.19 19.14 16.49
N VAL A 149 -12.81 18.02 16.18
CA VAL A 149 -12.96 17.51 14.82
C VAL A 149 -13.75 18.48 13.94
N LYS A 150 -14.83 19.07 14.48
CA LYS A 150 -15.62 20.17 13.88
C LYS A 150 -15.57 21.39 14.75
N SER A 151 -15.60 22.58 14.16
CA SER A 151 -15.54 23.83 14.93
C SER A 151 -16.76 24.07 15.82
N ASN A 152 -17.92 23.56 15.44
CA ASN A 152 -19.20 23.89 16.10
C ASN A 152 -19.64 22.85 17.12
N THR A 153 -19.89 21.62 16.69
CA THR A 153 -20.46 20.57 17.54
C THR A 153 -19.40 19.65 18.14
N GLY A 154 -18.32 19.43 17.41
CA GLY A 154 -17.33 18.41 17.80
C GLY A 154 -17.77 16.97 17.53
N ASN A 155 -19.01 16.72 17.11
CA ASN A 155 -19.53 15.37 16.85
C ASN A 155 -19.42 15.00 15.36
N VAL A 156 -18.89 13.79 15.09
CA VAL A 156 -18.79 13.18 13.75
C VAL A 156 -19.42 11.78 13.68
N GLU A 157 -20.04 11.32 14.75
CA GLU A 157 -20.76 10.05 14.81
C GLU A 157 -22.26 10.23 14.48
N ASP A 158 -22.55 11.05 13.49
CA ASP A 158 -23.87 11.54 13.10
C ASP A 158 -24.51 10.79 11.93
N CYS A 159 -24.01 9.60 11.60
CA CYS A 159 -24.41 8.79 10.43
C CYS A 159 -24.14 9.46 9.06
N GLN A 160 -23.32 10.48 8.99
CA GLN A 160 -22.97 11.14 7.75
C GLN A 160 -21.55 10.76 7.30
N LEU A 161 -21.28 10.97 6.03
CA LEU A 161 -19.93 10.93 5.49
C LEU A 161 -19.26 12.29 5.69
N HIS A 162 -18.09 12.28 6.28
CA HIS A 162 -17.27 13.47 6.54
C HIS A 162 -16.09 13.51 5.59
N ASN A 163 -15.90 14.64 4.92
CA ASN A 163 -14.76 14.83 4.03
C ASN A 163 -13.48 15.09 4.83
N PHE A 164 -12.56 14.14 4.77
CA PHE A 164 -11.22 14.23 5.33
C PHE A 164 -10.23 14.51 4.22
N LYS A 165 -9.39 15.55 4.38
CA LYS A 165 -8.35 15.90 3.43
C LYS A 165 -7.02 16.10 4.13
N LEU A 166 -5.98 15.54 3.53
CA LEU A 166 -4.61 15.63 3.98
C LEU A 166 -3.74 16.19 2.88
N LYS A 167 -2.93 17.23 3.20
CA LYS A 167 -1.96 17.83 2.28
C LYS A 167 -0.57 17.85 2.89
N TRP A 168 0.42 17.51 2.09
CA TRP A 168 1.82 17.59 2.44
C TRP A 168 2.61 18.41 1.43
N ASN A 169 3.42 19.32 1.93
CA ASN A 169 4.36 20.08 1.12
C ASN A 169 5.79 19.90 1.68
N PRO A 170 6.65 19.11 1.01
CA PRO A 170 8.01 18.82 1.48
C PRO A 170 8.93 20.05 1.47
N ALA A 171 8.72 21.02 0.57
CA ALA A 171 9.55 22.23 0.49
C ALA A 171 9.35 23.13 1.72
N THR A 172 8.11 23.25 2.20
CA THR A 172 7.77 24.02 3.40
C THR A 172 7.74 23.17 4.67
N LYS A 173 7.78 21.83 4.53
CA LYS A 173 7.60 20.84 5.60
C LYS A 173 6.28 21.01 6.34
N LEU A 174 5.23 21.36 5.60
CA LEU A 174 3.91 21.64 6.13
C LEU A 174 2.96 20.49 5.84
N LEU A 175 2.41 19.91 6.90
CA LEU A 175 1.30 18.97 6.86
C LEU A 175 0.03 19.69 7.29
N GLU A 176 -1.00 19.65 6.46
CA GLU A 176 -2.30 20.27 6.74
C GLU A 176 -3.40 19.23 6.74
N VAL A 177 -4.23 19.26 7.78
CA VAL A 177 -5.37 18.36 7.96
C VAL A 177 -6.66 19.16 7.91
N PHE A 178 -7.61 18.70 7.10
CA PHE A 178 -8.92 19.34 6.94
C PHE A 178 -10.03 18.32 7.25
N MET A 179 -11.09 18.81 7.84
CA MET A 179 -12.35 18.10 8.03
C MET A 179 -13.50 18.96 7.53
N ASP A 180 -14.35 18.42 6.65
CA ASP A 180 -15.47 19.10 6.02
C ASP A 180 -15.07 20.49 5.45
N GLY A 181 -13.94 20.52 4.73
CA GLY A 181 -13.39 21.72 4.11
C GLY A 181 -12.71 22.71 5.08
N GLN A 182 -12.77 22.50 6.39
CA GLN A 182 -12.13 23.36 7.39
C GLN A 182 -10.77 22.84 7.80
N ARG A 183 -9.73 23.67 7.71
CA ARG A 183 -8.40 23.30 8.21
C ARG A 183 -8.42 23.18 9.73
N ARG A 184 -8.12 21.98 10.23
CA ARG A 184 -8.09 21.67 11.66
C ARG A 184 -6.68 21.76 12.23
N ILE A 185 -5.69 21.23 11.50
CA ILE A 185 -4.29 21.20 11.92
C ILE A 185 -3.40 21.76 10.80
N ALA A 186 -2.35 22.44 11.18
CA ALA A 186 -1.22 22.84 10.36
C ALA A 186 0.06 22.55 11.14
N LEU A 187 0.74 21.44 10.82
CA LEU A 187 1.98 21.01 11.46
C LEU A 187 3.17 21.32 10.55
N LYS A 188 4.09 22.15 11.03
CA LYS A 188 5.34 22.42 10.33
C LYS A 188 6.48 21.62 10.95
N GLU A 189 6.76 20.46 10.34
CA GLU A 189 7.72 19.49 10.90
C GLU A 189 8.50 18.74 9.82
N ASN A 190 9.77 18.44 10.07
CA ASN A 190 10.57 17.58 9.21
C ASN A 190 10.30 16.09 9.50
N ILE A 191 9.10 15.63 9.12
CA ILE A 191 8.64 14.25 9.39
C ILE A 191 9.59 13.20 8.83
N VAL A 192 10.19 13.42 7.65
CA VAL A 192 11.16 12.49 7.05
C VAL A 192 12.36 12.28 7.96
N LYS A 193 12.92 13.37 8.49
CA LYS A 193 14.09 13.28 9.37
C LYS A 193 13.75 12.76 10.76
N ASN A 194 12.70 13.33 11.37
CA ASN A 194 12.47 13.19 12.81
C ASN A 194 11.66 11.94 13.17
N ILE A 195 10.91 11.38 12.19
CA ILE A 195 10.12 10.18 12.40
C ILE A 195 10.70 8.99 11.59
N PHE A 196 11.03 9.21 10.32
CA PHE A 196 11.43 8.14 9.40
C PHE A 196 12.96 8.05 9.15
N ASN A 197 13.79 8.60 10.05
CA ASN A 197 15.26 8.47 10.03
C ASN A 197 15.90 8.84 8.67
N ASN A 198 15.38 9.88 8.00
CA ASN A 198 15.73 10.33 6.65
C ASN A 198 15.33 9.39 5.50
N ASP A 199 14.56 8.34 5.75
CA ASP A 199 13.93 7.57 4.67
C ASP A 199 12.60 8.22 4.29
N PRO A 200 12.46 8.77 3.07
CA PRO A 200 11.20 9.36 2.62
C PRO A 200 10.18 8.33 2.14
N LYS A 201 10.56 7.05 2.05
CA LYS A 201 9.71 5.99 1.54
C LYS A 201 8.79 5.46 2.64
N VAL A 202 7.50 5.67 2.47
CA VAL A 202 6.49 5.19 3.42
C VAL A 202 5.31 4.56 2.69
N TYR A 203 4.68 3.57 3.32
CA TYR A 203 3.33 3.15 2.98
C TYR A 203 2.33 4.01 3.74
N TRP A 204 1.12 4.08 3.24
CA TRP A 204 0.03 4.74 3.93
C TRP A 204 -1.22 3.89 3.96
N GLY A 205 -2.03 4.10 4.96
CA GLY A 205 -3.26 3.37 5.16
C GLY A 205 -4.18 4.06 6.15
N VAL A 206 -5.33 3.45 6.39
CA VAL A 206 -6.28 3.88 7.42
C VAL A 206 -6.57 2.68 8.32
N THR A 207 -6.49 2.90 9.62
CA THR A 207 -6.85 1.93 10.64
C THR A 207 -8.08 2.38 11.39
N ALA A 208 -8.83 1.44 11.93
CA ALA A 208 -9.90 1.70 12.89
C ALA A 208 -9.99 0.55 13.89
N ALA A 209 -10.44 0.85 15.07
CA ALA A 209 -10.71 -0.17 16.07
C ALA A 209 -11.97 0.14 16.89
N THR A 210 -12.43 -0.87 17.61
CA THR A 210 -13.47 -0.79 18.65
C THR A 210 -12.97 -1.49 19.88
N GLY A 211 -13.43 -1.04 21.04
CA GLY A 211 -13.09 -1.59 22.35
C GLY A 211 -14.30 -2.15 23.08
N GLY A 212 -14.51 -1.74 24.32
CA GLY A 212 -15.71 -2.03 25.11
C GLY A 212 -16.96 -1.33 24.59
N SER A 213 -16.80 -0.21 23.88
CA SER A 213 -17.80 0.48 23.06
C SER A 213 -17.47 0.29 21.59
N ASN A 214 -18.38 0.64 20.68
CA ASN A 214 -18.19 0.33 19.26
C ASN A 214 -18.98 1.25 18.33
N ASN A 215 -18.43 1.45 17.16
CA ASN A 215 -19.10 2.07 16.02
C ASN A 215 -18.73 1.37 14.70
N ARG A 216 -19.48 1.67 13.65
CA ARG A 216 -19.16 1.24 12.29
C ARG A 216 -18.25 2.30 11.64
N HIS A 217 -17.06 1.88 11.25
CA HIS A 217 -16.10 2.74 10.58
C HIS A 217 -15.96 2.35 9.11
N GLU A 218 -16.16 3.32 8.21
CA GLU A 218 -16.01 3.12 6.77
C GLU A 218 -15.20 4.26 6.15
N ILE A 219 -14.46 3.94 5.09
CA ILE A 219 -13.74 4.91 4.26
C ILE A 219 -14.12 4.75 2.80
N CYS A 220 -14.29 5.85 2.09
CA CYS A 220 -14.45 5.89 0.64
C CYS A 220 -13.42 6.85 0.06
N PHE A 221 -12.73 6.42 -0.99
CA PHE A 221 -11.70 7.25 -1.62
C PHE A 221 -12.33 8.24 -2.62
N GLU A 222 -11.96 9.52 -2.52
CA GLU A 222 -12.40 10.57 -3.45
C GLU A 222 -11.28 10.99 -4.39
N LYS A 223 -10.15 11.42 -3.85
CA LYS A 223 -9.03 11.92 -4.63
C LYS A 223 -7.71 11.49 -4.00
N LEU A 224 -6.81 10.97 -4.82
CA LEU A 224 -5.48 10.55 -4.38
C LEU A 224 -4.42 11.08 -5.35
N GLU A 225 -3.69 12.10 -4.95
CA GLU A 225 -2.58 12.68 -5.71
C GLU A 225 -1.29 12.51 -4.91
N PHE A 226 -0.44 11.58 -5.32
CA PHE A 226 0.86 11.32 -4.72
C PHE A 226 1.83 10.68 -5.72
N GLU A 227 3.12 10.76 -5.43
CA GLU A 227 4.16 10.07 -6.19
C GLU A 227 4.44 8.69 -5.58
N ILE A 228 4.23 7.65 -6.37
CA ILE A 228 4.58 6.27 -5.97
C ILE A 228 6.09 6.09 -6.06
N VAL A 229 6.70 5.62 -4.98
CA VAL A 229 8.09 5.16 -4.99
C VAL A 229 8.11 3.72 -5.44
N GLU A 230 8.42 3.52 -6.69
CA GLU A 230 8.65 2.16 -7.17
C GLU A 230 9.95 1.63 -6.60
N PRO A 231 9.91 0.50 -5.86
CA PRO A 231 11.14 -0.11 -5.36
C PRO A 231 12.00 -0.52 -6.55
N LYS A 232 13.24 -0.02 -6.59
CA LYS A 232 14.23 -0.40 -7.61
C LYS A 232 14.81 -1.81 -7.38
N GLU A 233 14.47 -2.42 -6.27
CA GLU A 233 14.99 -3.71 -5.80
C GLU A 233 13.87 -4.56 -5.22
N PHE A 234 14.07 -5.87 -5.15
CA PHE A 234 13.20 -6.73 -4.38
C PHE A 234 13.37 -6.45 -2.88
N ASP A 235 12.32 -6.68 -2.09
CA ASP A 235 12.42 -6.62 -0.63
C ASP A 235 13.42 -7.67 -0.11
N ASN A 236 13.92 -7.46 1.12
CA ASN A 236 14.94 -8.30 1.72
C ASN A 236 14.54 -9.79 1.82
N LYS A 237 13.25 -10.09 2.02
CA LYS A 237 12.76 -11.46 2.12
C LYS A 237 12.75 -12.14 0.75
N THR A 238 12.28 -11.45 -0.27
CA THR A 238 12.26 -11.90 -1.66
C THR A 238 13.68 -12.07 -2.18
N THR A 239 14.56 -11.09 -1.95
CA THR A 239 15.98 -11.16 -2.31
C THR A 239 16.66 -12.39 -1.69
N LYS A 240 16.47 -12.64 -0.38
CA LYS A 240 17.02 -13.84 0.27
C LYS A 240 16.53 -15.14 -0.37
N LYS A 241 15.24 -15.26 -0.68
CA LYS A 241 14.68 -16.43 -1.36
C LYS A 241 15.28 -16.63 -2.75
N ILE A 242 15.40 -15.56 -3.54
CA ILE A 242 16.01 -15.65 -4.87
C ILE A 242 17.47 -16.12 -4.74
N LEU A 243 18.25 -15.50 -3.86
CA LEU A 243 19.67 -15.82 -3.68
C LEU A 243 19.92 -17.19 -3.03
N SER A 244 18.94 -17.78 -2.32
CA SER A 244 19.02 -19.16 -1.83
C SER A 244 18.75 -20.22 -2.90
N GLY A 245 18.30 -19.80 -4.09
CA GLY A 245 17.94 -20.72 -5.18
C GLY A 245 16.53 -21.26 -5.09
N ASP A 246 15.70 -20.68 -4.23
CA ASP A 246 14.29 -21.05 -4.17
C ASP A 246 13.54 -20.53 -5.41
N ALA A 247 12.52 -21.29 -5.84
CA ALA A 247 11.60 -20.82 -6.87
C ALA A 247 10.76 -19.65 -6.34
N VAL A 248 10.82 -18.51 -7.01
CA VAL A 248 10.06 -17.31 -6.63
C VAL A 248 9.12 -16.90 -7.76
N ALA A 249 7.83 -16.85 -7.46
CA ALA A 249 6.83 -16.32 -8.37
C ALA A 249 6.93 -14.78 -8.41
N LEU A 250 7.06 -14.21 -9.61
CA LEU A 250 7.03 -12.77 -9.84
C LEU A 250 5.58 -12.32 -10.06
N GLU A 251 4.91 -11.91 -8.99
CA GLU A 251 3.47 -11.62 -8.97
C GLU A 251 3.06 -10.46 -9.89
N LYS A 252 3.98 -9.52 -10.15
CA LYS A 252 3.73 -8.34 -10.99
C LYS A 252 3.97 -8.60 -12.49
N ILE A 253 4.40 -9.80 -12.88
CA ILE A 253 4.54 -10.16 -14.30
C ILE A 253 3.19 -10.56 -14.87
N GLN A 254 2.64 -9.68 -15.69
CA GLN A 254 1.32 -9.83 -16.28
C GLN A 254 1.40 -9.74 -17.81
N PHE A 255 0.52 -10.48 -18.46
CA PHE A 255 0.32 -10.50 -19.90
C PHE A 255 -1.16 -10.33 -20.22
N ASN A 256 -1.48 -9.71 -21.34
CA ASN A 256 -2.85 -9.73 -21.85
C ASN A 256 -3.28 -11.17 -22.18
N SER A 257 -4.60 -11.45 -22.12
CA SER A 257 -5.13 -12.79 -22.40
C SER A 257 -4.68 -13.28 -23.78
N GLY A 258 -4.08 -14.47 -23.81
CA GLY A 258 -3.55 -15.10 -25.02
C GLY A 258 -2.31 -14.39 -25.63
N LYS A 259 -1.78 -13.31 -25.00
CA LYS A 259 -0.61 -12.56 -25.52
C LYS A 259 0.65 -12.82 -24.72
N THR A 260 1.78 -12.42 -25.28
CA THR A 260 3.12 -12.57 -24.73
C THR A 260 3.82 -11.21 -24.52
N ASP A 261 3.17 -10.11 -24.89
CA ASP A 261 3.73 -8.77 -24.69
C ASP A 261 3.78 -8.40 -23.22
N LEU A 262 4.95 -7.99 -22.73
CA LEU A 262 5.17 -7.53 -21.37
C LEU A 262 4.53 -6.16 -21.15
N LEU A 263 3.68 -6.05 -20.17
CA LEU A 263 3.09 -4.79 -19.77
C LEU A 263 4.12 -3.87 -19.07
N PRO A 264 3.93 -2.55 -19.04
CA PRO A 264 4.87 -1.62 -18.41
C PRO A 264 5.21 -1.99 -16.96
N LEU A 265 4.21 -2.41 -16.17
CA LEU A 265 4.41 -2.84 -14.78
C LEU A 265 5.30 -4.09 -14.69
N SER A 266 5.14 -5.03 -15.61
CA SER A 266 5.98 -6.23 -15.70
C SER A 266 7.44 -5.88 -15.98
N LYS A 267 7.69 -4.92 -16.87
CA LYS A 267 9.05 -4.45 -17.18
C LYS A 267 9.74 -3.87 -15.95
N LYS A 268 9.03 -3.10 -15.12
CA LYS A 268 9.55 -2.55 -13.88
C LYS A 268 9.92 -3.64 -12.84
N GLU A 269 9.12 -4.70 -12.77
CA GLU A 269 9.44 -5.84 -11.92
C GLU A 269 10.67 -6.61 -12.43
N LEU A 270 10.81 -6.73 -13.75
CA LEU A 270 11.98 -7.34 -14.38
C LEU A 270 13.23 -6.48 -14.24
N ASP A 271 13.13 -5.15 -14.20
CA ASP A 271 14.28 -4.26 -13.94
C ASP A 271 14.92 -4.52 -12.56
N LYS A 272 14.14 -4.95 -11.56
CA LYS A 272 14.70 -5.40 -10.27
C LYS A 272 15.51 -6.69 -10.41
N LEU A 273 15.03 -7.62 -11.24
CA LEU A 273 15.76 -8.86 -11.52
C LEU A 273 17.04 -8.57 -12.31
N VAL A 274 16.99 -7.66 -13.28
CA VAL A 274 18.18 -7.19 -14.00
C VAL A 274 19.23 -6.70 -13.02
N LYS A 275 18.84 -5.76 -12.13
CA LYS A 275 19.76 -5.21 -11.11
C LYS A 275 20.36 -6.31 -10.22
N LEU A 276 19.53 -7.23 -9.73
CA LEU A 276 20.00 -8.35 -8.91
C LEU A 276 21.04 -9.22 -9.65
N LEU A 277 20.80 -9.49 -10.95
CA LEU A 277 21.71 -10.30 -11.77
C LEU A 277 22.98 -9.55 -12.19
N GLU A 278 22.94 -8.22 -12.30
CA GLU A 278 24.12 -7.37 -12.51
C GLU A 278 25.02 -7.34 -11.27
N GLU A 279 24.43 -7.25 -10.08
CA GLU A 279 25.14 -7.29 -8.80
C GLU A 279 25.72 -8.69 -8.47
N ASN A 280 25.19 -9.74 -9.13
CA ASN A 280 25.63 -11.12 -8.97
C ASN A 280 25.99 -11.75 -10.33
N PRO A 281 27.10 -11.35 -10.95
CA PRO A 281 27.45 -11.73 -12.33
C PRO A 281 27.73 -13.22 -12.51
N GLU A 282 28.03 -13.94 -11.45
CA GLU A 282 28.24 -15.42 -11.46
C GLU A 282 26.94 -16.22 -11.48
N MET A 283 25.79 -15.60 -11.20
CA MET A 283 24.52 -16.32 -11.10
C MET A 283 23.85 -16.50 -12.46
N ASN A 284 23.18 -17.63 -12.62
CA ASN A 284 22.28 -17.95 -13.73
C ASN A 284 20.83 -17.81 -13.28
N VAL A 285 19.91 -17.64 -14.23
CA VAL A 285 18.48 -17.58 -13.96
C VAL A 285 17.72 -18.53 -14.88
N ASP A 286 16.87 -19.37 -14.30
CA ASP A 286 15.87 -20.19 -15.00
C ASP A 286 14.52 -19.49 -14.86
N ILE A 287 13.87 -19.21 -15.99
CA ILE A 287 12.57 -18.53 -16.09
C ILE A 287 11.53 -19.57 -16.45
N ILE A 288 10.50 -19.69 -15.63
CA ILE A 288 9.49 -20.74 -15.74
C ILE A 288 8.11 -20.12 -15.93
N GLY A 289 7.47 -20.43 -17.07
CA GLY A 289 6.13 -19.96 -17.39
C GLY A 289 5.05 -20.97 -17.04
N HIS A 290 3.92 -20.50 -16.48
CA HIS A 290 2.75 -21.29 -16.15
C HIS A 290 1.47 -20.66 -16.68
N THR A 291 0.44 -21.49 -16.92
CA THR A 291 -0.94 -21.08 -17.25
C THR A 291 -1.92 -21.63 -16.23
N ASP A 292 -3.15 -21.16 -16.30
CA ASP A 292 -4.29 -21.90 -15.74
C ASP A 292 -4.72 -23.01 -16.69
N SER A 293 -5.74 -23.78 -16.30
CA SER A 293 -6.26 -24.92 -17.07
C SER A 293 -7.36 -24.56 -18.08
N LEU A 294 -7.52 -23.27 -18.41
CA LEU A 294 -8.47 -22.86 -19.46
C LEU A 294 -7.80 -23.01 -20.84
N GLY A 295 -8.42 -23.77 -21.72
CA GLY A 295 -7.94 -24.00 -23.07
C GLY A 295 -7.35 -25.38 -23.28
N ASP A 296 -6.65 -25.56 -24.40
CA ASP A 296 -5.99 -26.82 -24.77
C ASP A 296 -4.59 -26.91 -24.14
N GLU A 297 -4.23 -28.06 -23.59
CA GLU A 297 -2.96 -28.32 -22.90
C GLU A 297 -1.73 -27.96 -23.75
N LYS A 298 -1.76 -28.35 -25.05
CA LYS A 298 -0.65 -28.04 -25.96
C LYS A 298 -0.52 -26.53 -26.20
N THR A 299 -1.65 -25.88 -26.36
CA THR A 299 -1.70 -24.41 -26.50
C THR A 299 -1.19 -23.72 -25.25
N ASN A 300 -1.61 -24.17 -24.06
CA ASN A 300 -1.14 -23.67 -22.78
C ASN A 300 0.38 -23.90 -22.59
N LYS A 301 0.88 -25.04 -23.02
CA LYS A 301 2.31 -25.35 -23.02
C LYS A 301 3.10 -24.36 -23.89
N ILE A 302 2.67 -24.14 -25.14
CA ILE A 302 3.31 -23.20 -26.06
C ILE A 302 3.20 -21.76 -25.55
N LEU A 303 2.03 -21.34 -25.00
CA LEU A 303 1.84 -20.02 -24.48
C LEU A 303 2.77 -19.73 -23.30
N SER A 304 2.89 -20.67 -22.37
CA SER A 304 3.77 -20.52 -21.21
C SER A 304 5.24 -20.44 -21.61
N GLU A 305 5.68 -21.19 -22.62
CA GLU A 305 7.03 -21.14 -23.19
C GLU A 305 7.31 -19.75 -23.77
N LYS A 306 6.45 -19.28 -24.68
CA LYS A 306 6.58 -17.95 -25.28
C LYS A 306 6.60 -16.81 -24.26
N ARG A 307 5.87 -16.93 -23.14
CA ARG A 307 5.90 -15.94 -22.05
C ARG A 307 7.23 -15.99 -21.29
N ALA A 308 7.75 -17.17 -21.02
CA ALA A 308 9.08 -17.31 -20.42
C ALA A 308 10.18 -16.76 -21.35
N ASP A 309 10.06 -17.02 -22.67
CA ASP A 309 10.97 -16.47 -23.68
C ASP A 309 10.92 -14.93 -23.73
N ALA A 310 9.73 -14.33 -23.68
CA ALA A 310 9.58 -12.87 -23.68
C ALA A 310 10.26 -12.23 -22.45
N VAL A 311 10.21 -12.87 -21.29
CA VAL A 311 10.96 -12.43 -20.11
C VAL A 311 12.47 -12.59 -20.33
N ALA A 312 12.91 -13.72 -20.88
CA ALA A 312 14.32 -13.99 -21.18
C ALA A 312 14.90 -12.99 -22.19
N ASP A 313 14.12 -12.64 -23.21
CA ASP A 313 14.51 -11.65 -24.22
C ASP A 313 14.64 -10.27 -23.58
N TYR A 314 13.71 -9.88 -22.73
CA TYR A 314 13.79 -8.62 -21.97
C TYR A 314 15.07 -8.51 -21.12
N LEU A 315 15.41 -9.57 -20.36
CA LEU A 315 16.66 -9.58 -19.58
C LEU A 315 17.89 -9.47 -20.47
N ALA A 316 17.88 -10.13 -21.64
CA ALA A 316 18.99 -10.05 -22.59
C ALA A 316 19.11 -8.66 -23.24
N GLU A 317 17.99 -8.02 -23.58
CA GLU A 317 17.96 -6.63 -24.07
C GLU A 317 18.51 -5.64 -23.03
N LYS A 318 18.34 -5.93 -21.75
CA LYS A 318 18.89 -5.16 -20.63
C LYS A 318 20.35 -5.48 -20.30
N GLY A 319 21.00 -6.34 -21.07
CA GLY A 319 22.45 -6.61 -20.95
C GLY A 319 22.81 -7.88 -20.18
N ILE A 320 21.85 -8.63 -19.66
CA ILE A 320 22.16 -9.92 -19.04
C ILE A 320 22.54 -10.95 -20.12
N SER A 321 23.72 -11.54 -19.99
CA SER A 321 24.23 -12.52 -20.98
C SER A 321 23.21 -13.65 -21.19
N ARG A 322 22.87 -13.93 -22.46
CA ARG A 322 21.95 -15.01 -22.83
C ARG A 322 22.41 -16.39 -22.32
N LYS A 323 23.71 -16.59 -22.12
CA LYS A 323 24.26 -17.82 -21.56
C LYS A 323 23.86 -18.07 -20.11
N ARG A 324 23.50 -17.00 -19.40
CA ARG A 324 23.05 -17.04 -18.01
C ARG A 324 21.53 -17.24 -17.87
N ILE A 325 20.78 -17.21 -18.98
CA ILE A 325 19.32 -17.22 -18.96
C ILE A 325 18.83 -18.52 -19.62
N LYS A 326 17.98 -19.25 -18.91
CA LYS A 326 17.19 -20.35 -19.47
C LYS A 326 15.71 -20.03 -19.33
N SER A 327 14.91 -20.39 -20.32
CA SER A 327 13.46 -20.24 -20.30
C SER A 327 12.78 -21.57 -20.57
N LYS A 328 11.65 -21.83 -19.89
CA LYS A 328 10.85 -23.02 -20.06
C LYS A 328 9.40 -22.77 -19.69
N GLY A 329 8.47 -23.24 -20.51
CA GLY A 329 7.05 -23.26 -20.17
C GLY A 329 6.64 -24.62 -19.62
N TYR A 330 5.77 -24.65 -18.62
CA TYR A 330 5.16 -25.87 -18.10
C TYR A 330 3.65 -25.95 -18.34
N GLY A 331 3.05 -24.92 -18.99
CA GLY A 331 1.61 -24.89 -19.19
C GLY A 331 0.88 -24.96 -17.85
N GLU A 332 -0.16 -25.78 -17.79
CA GLU A 332 -1.02 -25.97 -16.61
C GLU A 332 -0.57 -27.11 -15.68
N SER A 333 0.58 -27.76 -15.96
CA SER A 333 1.00 -28.99 -15.28
C SER A 333 1.33 -28.84 -13.80
N TYR A 334 1.65 -27.62 -13.33
CA TYR A 334 2.03 -27.33 -11.93
C TYR A 334 1.21 -26.19 -11.32
N PRO A 335 -0.07 -26.43 -10.99
CA PRO A 335 -0.92 -25.41 -10.40
C PRO A 335 -0.53 -25.12 -8.94
N LEU A 336 -0.44 -23.83 -8.56
CA LEU A 336 -0.27 -23.40 -7.16
C LEU A 336 -1.60 -23.35 -6.40
N ALA A 337 -2.71 -23.21 -7.12
CA ALA A 337 -4.03 -23.08 -6.54
C ALA A 337 -5.08 -23.79 -7.41
N SER A 338 -6.28 -23.98 -6.85
CA SER A 338 -7.37 -24.64 -7.58
C SER A 338 -7.78 -23.83 -8.83
N ASN A 339 -7.81 -24.49 -9.99
CA ASN A 339 -8.30 -23.91 -11.24
C ASN A 339 -9.83 -23.71 -11.26
N ALA A 340 -10.57 -24.23 -10.28
CA ALA A 340 -12.02 -24.05 -10.20
C ALA A 340 -12.43 -22.61 -9.94
N THR A 341 -11.60 -21.81 -9.23
CA THR A 341 -11.89 -20.43 -8.89
C THR A 341 -11.12 -19.42 -9.75
N SER A 342 -11.70 -18.26 -10.02
CA SER A 342 -11.01 -17.19 -10.74
C SER A 342 -9.72 -16.73 -10.04
N ALA A 343 -9.77 -16.60 -8.70
CA ALA A 343 -8.61 -16.25 -7.88
C ALA A 343 -7.49 -17.32 -7.98
N GLY A 344 -7.84 -18.60 -7.95
CA GLY A 344 -6.87 -19.69 -8.11
C GLY A 344 -6.25 -19.73 -9.51
N ARG A 345 -7.06 -19.54 -10.55
CA ARG A 345 -6.54 -19.41 -11.93
C ARG A 345 -5.60 -18.23 -12.07
N SER A 346 -5.90 -17.09 -11.44
CA SER A 346 -4.98 -15.95 -11.46
C SER A 346 -3.62 -16.26 -10.85
N LYS A 347 -3.55 -17.02 -9.75
CA LYS A 347 -2.29 -17.48 -9.14
C LYS A 347 -1.54 -18.47 -10.03
N ASN A 348 -2.26 -19.27 -10.83
CA ASN A 348 -1.63 -20.24 -11.73
C ASN A 348 -1.01 -19.57 -12.96
N ARG A 349 -1.56 -18.47 -13.46
CA ARG A 349 -0.97 -17.65 -14.54
C ARG A 349 0.18 -16.82 -14.02
N ARG A 350 1.39 -17.37 -13.98
CA ARG A 350 2.56 -16.75 -13.36
C ARG A 350 3.86 -17.03 -14.12
N ILE A 351 4.85 -16.22 -13.83
CA ILE A 351 6.26 -16.50 -14.11
C ILE A 351 6.96 -16.80 -12.78
N GLU A 352 7.69 -17.88 -12.71
CA GLU A 352 8.62 -18.17 -11.61
C GLU A 352 10.06 -18.00 -12.10
N ILE A 353 10.93 -17.60 -11.18
CA ILE A 353 12.37 -17.55 -11.40
C ILE A 353 13.09 -18.44 -10.39
N ILE A 354 14.17 -19.09 -10.83
CA ILE A 354 15.12 -19.79 -9.99
C ILE A 354 16.50 -19.24 -10.33
N VAL A 355 17.19 -18.65 -9.35
CA VAL A 355 18.54 -18.15 -9.53
C VAL A 355 19.52 -19.16 -8.93
N SER A 356 20.55 -19.50 -9.65
CA SER A 356 21.51 -20.53 -9.22
C SER A 356 22.95 -20.08 -9.50
N ARG A 357 23.89 -20.49 -8.66
CA ARG A 357 25.31 -20.37 -8.98
C ARG A 357 25.70 -21.49 -9.94
N PRO A 358 26.63 -21.23 -10.91
CA PRO A 358 27.17 -22.31 -11.71
C PRO A 358 27.79 -23.36 -10.76
N ILE A 359 27.49 -24.62 -11.03
CA ILE A 359 28.19 -25.73 -10.38
C ILE A 359 29.64 -25.69 -10.90
N PRO A 360 30.66 -25.64 -10.00
CA PRO A 360 32.04 -25.57 -10.41
C PRO A 360 32.48 -26.77 -11.25
#